data_d7650ec6588c6d6e50acfe712b7bfaaf
#
_entry.id   d7650ec6588c6d6e50acfe712b7bfaaf
#
_cell.length_a   1.000
_cell.length_b   1.000
_cell.length_c   1.000
_cell.angle_alpha   90.00
_cell.angle_beta   90.00
_cell.angle_gamma   90.00
#
_symmetry.space_group_name_H-M   'P 1'
#
loop_
_entity.id
_entity.type
_entity.pdbx_description
1 polymer ?
#
loop_
_entity_poly.entity_id
_entity_poly.type
_entity_poly.pdbx_seq_one_letter_code
_entity_poly.pdbx_strand_id
1 'polypeptide(L)'
;MFARLFAFFAQGVGLVFLLSGCQGAALKNEASEPPLTTTAEKSLAIAPAAAAPITEKASNNSNTSAAAASNAAVDPVGEPSENIWPTLRSGMSLDHALGQRRVQQELRWLQDNPNYLKRLRPRLQKYLPYVLAQTQQRQLPAELALIPIIESALDPYAFSHGGASGPWQFMRPTAKQYGLVIDRWYDGRRDMVAATAAALDYLQALEQRLGHWHLAIAAYNGGGARVARAVRKAASEDFFKLKLPRETSYYLPRVLALAALIADPETFGLTLPKVKNEQAFAKINLPGQYDLNIVSTLIGLDYAQLKAWNPALKRWATAANGPHHMIVPRFVNEPTSQALDVATLETVLRDTPPEKRMHWDEVIIQQGDSLSVLAERYNTDIATLRLANNLSGVSIRAGKTLLVPVNPTPMKSVLNNNGQSIAYTIRSGDSLWSIAQRHNVSVATLVKTNQVAPRDVLRVGRTINIPVTTAMAMTAGATQNEVIRKIDYRVRKGDSLARIAKRFQVSVRKLVKWNNLDLARYLQPGQRLTIYVNVVNT
;
A
#
# COMPACT_ATOMS: atom_id res chain seq x y z
N MET A 1 -16.41 11.64 12.79
CA MET A 1 -17.38 11.41 11.70
C MET A 1 -16.87 10.41 10.65
N PHE A 2 -15.58 10.42 10.31
CA PHE A 2 -14.94 9.39 9.48
C PHE A 2 -14.98 7.97 10.06
N ALA A 3 -14.96 7.82 11.38
CA ALA A 3 -15.02 6.52 12.06
C ALA A 3 -16.34 5.76 11.87
N ARG A 4 -17.45 6.45 11.59
CA ARG A 4 -18.76 5.79 11.39
C ARG A 4 -18.92 5.18 9.99
N LEU A 5 -18.26 5.72 8.96
CA LEU A 5 -18.34 5.17 7.61
C LEU A 5 -17.59 3.82 7.50
N PHE A 6 -16.46 3.70 8.20
CA PHE A 6 -15.73 2.43 8.33
C PHE A 6 -16.40 1.44 9.28
N ALA A 7 -17.17 1.92 10.28
CA ALA A 7 -17.92 1.03 11.18
C ALA A 7 -19.02 0.25 10.44
N PHE A 8 -19.60 0.78 9.37
CA PHE A 8 -20.61 0.09 8.57
C PHE A 8 -20.05 -1.12 7.82
N PHE A 9 -18.77 -1.09 7.43
CA PHE A 9 -18.07 -2.25 6.88
C PHE A 9 -17.78 -3.34 7.93
N ALA A 10 -17.72 -2.97 9.22
CA ALA A 10 -17.38 -3.88 10.32
C ALA A 10 -18.60 -4.51 11.03
N GLN A 11 -19.80 -3.96 10.86
CA GLN A 11 -20.98 -4.41 11.61
C GLN A 11 -21.83 -5.48 10.89
N GLY A 12 -21.44 -5.94 9.70
CA GLY A 12 -22.17 -6.93 8.91
C GLY A 12 -21.96 -8.40 9.27
N VAL A 13 -21.21 -8.75 10.33
CA VAL A 13 -20.99 -10.14 10.76
C VAL A 13 -21.33 -10.29 12.24
N GLY A 14 -22.61 -10.15 12.52
CA GLY A 14 -23.20 -10.50 13.80
C GLY A 14 -24.40 -11.43 13.56
N LEU A 15 -24.15 -12.70 13.35
CA LEU A 15 -25.21 -13.68 13.22
C LEU A 15 -25.55 -14.28 14.58
N VAL A 16 -26.76 -14.03 14.99
CA VAL A 16 -27.50 -14.68 16.08
C VAL A 16 -27.66 -16.16 15.76
N PHE A 17 -27.12 -17.03 16.58
CA PHE A 17 -27.62 -18.40 16.75
C PHE A 17 -28.56 -18.42 17.95
N LEU A 18 -29.84 -18.52 17.67
CA LEU A 18 -30.84 -18.93 18.65
C LEU A 18 -30.83 -20.47 18.77
N LEU A 19 -30.73 -20.87 20.01
CA LEU A 19 -30.89 -22.24 20.51
C LEU A 19 -32.28 -22.76 20.23
N SER A 20 -32.37 -23.99 19.78
CA SER A 20 -33.51 -24.85 20.07
C SER A 20 -32.96 -26.21 20.46
N GLY A 21 -33.21 -26.56 21.70
CA GLY A 21 -32.88 -27.86 22.25
C GLY A 21 -33.92 -28.90 21.89
N CYS A 22 -33.49 -30.13 21.84
CA CYS A 22 -34.30 -31.28 22.27
C CYS A 22 -33.39 -32.43 22.67
N GLN A 23 -33.81 -33.04 23.75
CA GLN A 23 -33.25 -34.15 24.49
C GLN A 23 -33.29 -35.48 23.75
N GLY A 24 -32.39 -36.35 24.14
CA GLY A 24 -32.80 -37.71 24.41
C GLY A 24 -32.03 -38.86 23.77
N ALA A 25 -31.45 -39.64 24.66
CA ALA A 25 -31.21 -41.08 24.62
C ALA A 25 -29.88 -41.62 24.14
N ALA A 26 -29.18 -42.13 25.12
CA ALA A 26 -28.07 -43.07 25.04
C ALA A 26 -28.46 -44.44 24.49
N LEU A 27 -27.53 -45.11 23.81
CA LEU A 27 -27.29 -46.55 24.02
C LEU A 27 -25.91 -46.93 23.45
N LYS A 28 -25.25 -47.82 24.23
CA LYS A 28 -23.97 -48.48 24.03
C LYS A 28 -24.03 -49.52 22.89
N ASN A 29 -22.93 -49.79 22.21
CA ASN A 29 -22.12 -51.01 22.27
C ASN A 29 -21.02 -51.01 21.22
N GLU A 30 -19.86 -51.25 21.67
CA GLU A 30 -18.73 -52.15 21.38
C GLU A 30 -18.73 -52.91 20.04
N ALA A 31 -17.55 -52.87 19.45
CA ALA A 31 -16.64 -53.97 19.10
C ALA A 31 -16.14 -54.03 17.65
N SER A 32 -14.82 -54.11 17.58
CA SER A 32 -13.96 -54.91 16.66
C SER A 32 -13.57 -54.28 15.31
N GLU A 33 -12.31 -53.90 15.23
CA GLU A 33 -11.47 -54.02 14.04
C GLU A 33 -11.26 -55.52 13.63
N PRO A 34 -10.90 -55.82 12.38
CA PRO A 34 -9.53 -55.80 11.90
C PRO A 34 -9.40 -55.57 10.36
N PRO A 35 -8.25 -55.85 9.69
CA PRO A 35 -7.31 -54.85 9.22
C PRO A 35 -7.09 -54.83 7.68
N LEU A 36 -6.37 -53.77 7.23
CA LEU A 36 -5.48 -53.68 6.06
C LEU A 36 -5.84 -54.30 4.71
N THR A 37 -6.04 -53.41 3.72
CA THR A 37 -5.34 -53.59 2.43
C THR A 37 -5.07 -52.21 1.78
N THR A 38 -3.80 -52.03 1.49
CA THR A 38 -3.20 -50.98 0.67
C THR A 38 -3.76 -50.99 -0.73
N THR A 39 -4.27 -49.83 -1.20
CA THR A 39 -4.32 -49.52 -2.63
C THR A 39 -3.98 -48.05 -2.83
N ALA A 40 -2.97 -47.86 -3.64
CA ALA A 40 -2.39 -46.57 -3.99
C ALA A 40 -3.41 -45.75 -4.81
N GLU A 41 -3.82 -44.60 -4.28
CA GLU A 41 -4.49 -43.60 -5.08
C GLU A 41 -3.46 -42.60 -5.65
N LYS A 42 -3.40 -42.60 -6.98
CA LYS A 42 -2.62 -41.71 -7.81
C LYS A 42 -3.06 -40.26 -7.57
N SER A 43 -2.18 -39.47 -6.99
CA SER A 43 -2.27 -38.01 -7.02
C SER A 43 -2.11 -37.54 -8.47
N LEU A 44 -3.18 -37.01 -9.06
CA LEU A 44 -3.13 -36.27 -10.32
C LEU A 44 -2.64 -34.85 -10.02
N ALA A 45 -1.34 -34.63 -10.18
CA ALA A 45 -0.77 -33.31 -10.32
C ALA A 45 -1.11 -32.77 -11.71
N ILE A 46 -1.91 -31.72 -11.77
CA ILE A 46 -2.14 -30.97 -13.01
C ILE A 46 -0.96 -30.01 -13.18
N ALA A 47 -0.07 -30.35 -14.12
CA ALA A 47 1.01 -29.49 -14.59
C ALA A 47 0.44 -28.32 -15.42
N PRO A 48 1.11 -27.14 -15.42
CA PRO A 48 0.71 -26.04 -16.30
C PRO A 48 1.01 -26.38 -17.75
N ALA A 49 0.07 -26.12 -18.64
CA ALA A 49 0.23 -26.29 -20.08
C ALA A 49 1.33 -25.36 -20.62
N ALA A 50 2.35 -25.96 -21.18
CA ALA A 50 3.41 -25.28 -21.92
C ALA A 50 2.86 -24.80 -23.27
N ALA A 51 3.14 -23.53 -23.59
CA ALA A 51 2.89 -22.98 -24.92
C ALA A 51 3.80 -23.63 -25.95
N ALA A 52 3.23 -24.10 -27.05
CA ALA A 52 3.95 -24.67 -28.18
C ALA A 52 4.64 -23.54 -29.00
N PRO A 53 5.83 -23.79 -29.56
CA PRO A 53 6.52 -22.81 -30.40
C PRO A 53 5.89 -22.76 -31.79
N ILE A 54 5.61 -21.55 -32.28
CA ILE A 54 5.21 -21.28 -33.64
C ILE A 54 6.50 -21.21 -34.49
N THR A 55 6.63 -22.12 -35.45
CA THR A 55 7.71 -22.12 -36.44
C THR A 55 7.48 -21.02 -37.46
N GLU A 56 8.35 -20.03 -37.46
CA GLU A 56 8.46 -19.04 -38.56
C GLU A 56 9.18 -19.62 -39.75
N LYS A 57 8.55 -19.53 -40.92
CA LYS A 57 9.21 -19.67 -42.23
C LYS A 57 9.87 -18.34 -42.58
N ALA A 58 11.18 -18.38 -42.71
CA ALA A 58 11.97 -17.27 -43.20
C ALA A 58 11.64 -16.96 -44.69
N SER A 59 11.34 -15.69 -44.94
CA SER A 59 11.46 -15.11 -46.26
C SER A 59 12.36 -13.86 -46.14
N ASN A 60 13.54 -13.96 -46.75
CA ASN A 60 14.50 -12.89 -46.89
C ASN A 60 13.92 -11.75 -47.74
N ASN A 61 13.94 -10.55 -47.24
CA ASN A 61 14.19 -9.37 -48.06
C ASN A 61 14.92 -8.30 -47.23
N SER A 62 16.13 -8.04 -47.66
CA SER A 62 17.02 -6.99 -47.17
C SER A 62 16.48 -5.62 -47.55
N ASN A 63 16.30 -4.72 -46.55
CA ASN A 63 16.67 -3.32 -46.73
C ASN A 63 16.88 -2.65 -45.37
N THR A 64 18.08 -2.14 -45.21
CA THR A 64 18.62 -1.33 -44.14
C THR A 64 17.86 -0.03 -43.95
N SER A 65 17.35 0.22 -42.75
CA SER A 65 17.30 1.58 -42.17
C SER A 65 17.16 1.47 -40.66
N ALA A 66 18.21 1.85 -39.95
CA ALA A 66 18.22 1.96 -38.50
C ALA A 66 17.32 3.14 -38.10
N ALA A 67 16.18 2.84 -37.47
CA ALA A 67 15.41 3.81 -36.71
C ALA A 67 15.35 3.31 -35.27
N ALA A 68 16.10 3.96 -34.39
CA ALA A 68 16.03 3.80 -32.97
C ALA A 68 14.60 4.12 -32.52
N ALA A 69 13.82 3.10 -32.15
CA ALA A 69 12.52 3.28 -31.52
C ALA A 69 12.72 3.78 -30.10
N SER A 70 12.60 5.08 -29.90
CA SER A 70 12.42 5.68 -28.58
C SER A 70 11.05 5.28 -28.07
N ASN A 71 10.99 4.36 -27.11
CA ASN A 71 9.80 4.09 -26.31
C ASN A 71 9.58 5.23 -25.31
N ALA A 72 9.27 6.42 -25.81
CA ALA A 72 8.59 7.44 -25.04
C ALA A 72 7.12 7.03 -25.01
N ALA A 73 6.66 6.48 -23.87
CA ALA A 73 5.25 6.32 -23.60
C ALA A 73 4.63 7.73 -23.56
N VAL A 74 4.10 8.16 -24.71
CA VAL A 74 3.27 9.36 -24.79
C VAL A 74 1.98 9.04 -24.05
N ASP A 75 1.82 9.63 -22.87
CA ASP A 75 0.53 9.66 -22.17
C ASP A 75 -0.50 10.26 -23.14
N PRO A 76 -1.62 9.61 -23.44
CA PRO A 76 -2.67 10.19 -24.28
C PRO A 76 -3.32 11.33 -23.48
N VAL A 77 -2.84 12.55 -23.71
CA VAL A 77 -3.45 13.76 -23.17
C VAL A 77 -4.67 14.07 -24.01
N GLY A 78 -5.84 13.60 -23.60
CA GLY A 78 -7.10 14.20 -24.05
C GLY A 78 -7.13 15.67 -23.64
N GLU A 79 -7.73 16.53 -24.48
CA GLU A 79 -7.91 17.95 -24.20
C GLU A 79 -8.35 18.16 -22.74
N PRO A 80 -7.72 19.09 -22.00
CA PRO A 80 -8.07 19.34 -20.59
C PRO A 80 -9.52 19.83 -20.53
N SER A 81 -10.44 18.97 -20.14
CA SER A 81 -11.82 19.39 -19.87
C SER A 81 -11.94 19.83 -18.42
N GLU A 82 -12.72 20.89 -18.17
CA GLU A 82 -12.94 21.40 -16.82
C GLU A 82 -13.58 20.38 -15.86
N ASN A 83 -14.09 19.26 -16.40
CA ASN A 83 -14.81 18.28 -15.61
C ASN A 83 -14.66 16.86 -16.17
N ILE A 84 -14.30 15.90 -15.30
CA ILE A 84 -14.07 14.50 -15.66
C ILE A 84 -15.37 13.70 -15.92
N TRP A 85 -16.50 14.15 -15.36
CA TRP A 85 -17.72 13.36 -15.38
C TRP A 85 -18.28 13.07 -16.78
N PRO A 86 -18.27 14.01 -17.73
CA PRO A 86 -18.65 13.71 -19.12
C PRO A 86 -17.78 12.61 -19.74
N THR A 87 -16.48 12.68 -19.56
CA THR A 87 -15.52 11.66 -20.05
C THR A 87 -15.77 10.29 -19.42
N LEU A 88 -16.07 10.25 -18.13
CA LEU A 88 -16.40 8.99 -17.46
C LEU A 88 -17.71 8.42 -17.97
N ARG A 89 -18.75 9.25 -18.15
CA ARG A 89 -20.06 8.84 -18.69
C ARG A 89 -19.95 8.25 -20.09
N SER A 90 -19.19 8.90 -20.98
CA SER A 90 -19.03 8.44 -22.37
C SER A 90 -18.37 7.05 -22.49
N GLY A 91 -17.62 6.62 -21.46
CA GLY A 91 -17.00 5.29 -21.43
C GLY A 91 -17.81 4.25 -20.63
N MET A 92 -18.96 4.60 -20.07
CA MET A 92 -19.82 3.65 -19.36
C MET A 92 -20.53 2.72 -20.34
N SER A 93 -20.54 1.43 -20.04
CA SER A 93 -21.12 0.41 -20.91
C SER A 93 -21.87 -0.70 -20.16
N LEU A 94 -21.86 -0.68 -18.83
CA LEU A 94 -22.52 -1.72 -18.04
C LEU A 94 -24.02 -1.38 -17.84
N ASP A 95 -24.86 -2.42 -17.80
CA ASP A 95 -26.20 -2.29 -17.26
C ASP A 95 -26.12 -2.00 -15.76
N HIS A 96 -26.60 -0.83 -15.35
CA HIS A 96 -26.63 -0.40 -13.94
C HIS A 96 -27.70 -1.09 -13.11
N ALA A 97 -28.52 -1.94 -13.72
CA ALA A 97 -29.51 -2.81 -13.07
C ALA A 97 -30.43 -2.08 -12.08
N LEU A 98 -30.95 -0.90 -12.49
CA LEU A 98 -31.76 -0.02 -11.64
C LEU A 98 -33.03 -0.68 -11.10
N GLY A 99 -33.59 -1.70 -11.79
CA GLY A 99 -34.72 -2.50 -11.31
C GLY A 99 -34.40 -3.39 -10.10
N GLN A 100 -33.13 -3.56 -9.74
CA GLN A 100 -32.73 -4.46 -8.67
C GLN A 100 -32.80 -3.80 -7.30
N ARG A 101 -33.51 -4.45 -6.36
CA ARG A 101 -33.73 -3.94 -4.99
C ARG A 101 -32.42 -3.57 -4.29
N ARG A 102 -31.35 -4.36 -4.45
CA ARG A 102 -30.06 -4.08 -3.80
C ARG A 102 -29.37 -2.84 -4.37
N VAL A 103 -29.49 -2.58 -5.67
CA VAL A 103 -29.00 -1.35 -6.30
C VAL A 103 -29.78 -0.14 -5.77
N GLN A 104 -31.10 -0.25 -5.69
CA GLN A 104 -31.96 0.82 -5.15
C GLN A 104 -31.66 1.13 -3.67
N GLN A 105 -31.24 0.13 -2.88
CA GLN A 105 -30.82 0.36 -1.49
C GLN A 105 -29.51 1.17 -1.40
N GLU A 106 -28.54 0.86 -2.25
CA GLU A 106 -27.28 1.60 -2.29
C GLU A 106 -27.46 3.02 -2.88
N LEU A 107 -28.36 3.20 -3.85
CA LEU A 107 -28.74 4.53 -4.35
C LEU A 107 -29.38 5.39 -3.26
N ARG A 108 -30.33 4.84 -2.49
CA ARG A 108 -30.92 5.57 -1.34
C ARG A 108 -29.83 5.97 -0.33
N TRP A 109 -28.89 5.10 -0.05
CA TRP A 109 -27.78 5.45 0.84
C TRP A 109 -26.97 6.62 0.29
N LEU A 110 -26.70 6.68 -1.02
CA LEU A 110 -26.00 7.80 -1.65
C LEU A 110 -26.83 9.10 -1.55
N GLN A 111 -28.15 9.03 -1.74
CA GLN A 111 -29.06 10.16 -1.59
C GLN A 111 -29.09 10.67 -0.14
N ASP A 112 -29.12 9.77 0.85
CA ASP A 112 -29.05 10.11 2.27
C ASP A 112 -27.69 10.69 2.69
N ASN A 113 -26.65 10.51 1.84
CA ASN A 113 -25.29 10.99 2.06
C ASN A 113 -24.79 11.93 0.96
N PRO A 114 -25.47 13.06 0.64
CA PRO A 114 -25.20 13.89 -0.54
C PRO A 114 -23.80 14.50 -0.56
N ASN A 115 -23.15 14.59 0.60
CA ASN A 115 -21.79 15.09 0.72
C ASN A 115 -20.72 14.01 0.59
N TYR A 116 -21.08 12.75 0.30
CA TYR A 116 -20.10 11.67 0.21
C TYR A 116 -19.00 11.97 -0.81
N LEU A 117 -19.37 12.17 -2.09
CA LEU A 117 -18.42 12.50 -3.15
C LEU A 117 -17.73 13.85 -2.96
N LYS A 118 -18.43 14.86 -2.42
CA LYS A 118 -17.83 16.17 -2.10
C LYS A 118 -16.66 16.05 -1.12
N ARG A 119 -16.79 15.19 -0.10
CA ARG A 119 -15.69 14.92 0.85
C ARG A 119 -14.50 14.20 0.20
N LEU A 120 -14.72 13.44 -0.86
CA LEU A 120 -13.67 12.72 -1.59
C LEU A 120 -12.98 13.59 -2.65
N ARG A 121 -13.48 14.79 -2.95
CA ARG A 121 -12.97 15.65 -4.02
C ARG A 121 -11.44 15.74 -4.09
N PRO A 122 -10.68 15.94 -2.99
CA PRO A 122 -9.22 16.02 -3.07
C PRO A 122 -8.57 14.74 -3.60
N ARG A 123 -9.12 13.56 -3.26
CA ARG A 123 -8.61 12.27 -3.74
C ARG A 123 -9.10 11.97 -5.15
N LEU A 124 -10.35 12.34 -5.47
CA LEU A 124 -10.88 12.25 -6.82
C LEU A 124 -10.01 13.07 -7.78
N GLN A 125 -9.73 14.34 -7.44
CA GLN A 125 -8.87 15.20 -8.26
C GLN A 125 -7.45 14.62 -8.42
N LYS A 126 -6.92 14.00 -7.37
CA LYS A 126 -5.57 13.45 -7.37
C LYS A 126 -5.44 12.18 -8.21
N TYR A 127 -6.44 11.30 -8.22
CA TYR A 127 -6.26 9.93 -8.70
C TYR A 127 -7.25 9.48 -9.79
N LEU A 128 -8.49 10.00 -9.78
CA LEU A 128 -9.51 9.52 -10.72
C LEU A 128 -9.15 9.75 -12.19
N PRO A 129 -8.56 10.91 -12.60
CA PRO A 129 -8.18 11.12 -14.00
C PRO A 129 -7.18 10.08 -14.50
N TYR A 130 -6.21 9.68 -13.66
CA TYR A 130 -5.26 8.63 -14.00
C TYR A 130 -5.94 7.26 -14.13
N VAL A 131 -6.76 6.89 -13.15
CA VAL A 131 -7.46 5.59 -13.15
C VAL A 131 -8.38 5.47 -14.36
N LEU A 132 -9.14 6.52 -14.67
CA LEU A 132 -10.03 6.56 -15.84
C LEU A 132 -9.24 6.42 -17.15
N ALA A 133 -8.15 7.19 -17.31
CA ALA A 133 -7.30 7.10 -18.49
C ALA A 133 -6.73 5.68 -18.70
N GLN A 134 -6.29 5.02 -17.62
CA GLN A 134 -5.80 3.63 -17.68
C GLN A 134 -6.91 2.63 -18.04
N THR A 135 -8.15 2.87 -17.61
CA THR A 135 -9.31 2.06 -17.96
C THR A 135 -9.66 2.23 -19.44
N GLN A 136 -9.70 3.47 -19.93
CA GLN A 136 -9.98 3.80 -21.33
C GLN A 136 -8.90 3.27 -22.28
N GLN A 137 -7.62 3.40 -21.92
CA GLN A 137 -6.49 2.89 -22.72
C GLN A 137 -6.58 1.37 -22.96
N ARG A 138 -7.20 0.64 -22.03
CA ARG A 138 -7.45 -0.80 -22.12
C ARG A 138 -8.81 -1.13 -22.75
N GLN A 139 -9.56 -0.13 -23.18
CA GLN A 139 -10.92 -0.29 -23.74
C GLN A 139 -11.86 -1.04 -22.79
N LEU A 140 -11.72 -0.80 -21.48
CA LEU A 140 -12.55 -1.39 -20.44
C LEU A 140 -13.72 -0.48 -20.05
N PRO A 141 -14.83 -1.03 -19.52
CA PRO A 141 -15.94 -0.22 -19.01
C PRO A 141 -15.47 0.82 -17.99
N ALA A 142 -15.87 2.08 -18.18
CA ALA A 142 -15.42 3.19 -17.32
C ALA A 142 -15.89 3.04 -15.86
N GLU A 143 -16.94 2.27 -15.61
CA GLU A 143 -17.42 1.93 -14.27
C GLU A 143 -16.33 1.27 -13.43
N LEU A 144 -15.37 0.56 -14.04
CA LEU A 144 -14.27 -0.06 -13.32
C LEU A 144 -13.37 0.97 -12.62
N ALA A 145 -13.30 2.20 -13.15
CA ALA A 145 -12.58 3.30 -12.50
C ALA A 145 -13.20 3.73 -11.16
N LEU A 146 -14.44 3.33 -10.88
CA LEU A 146 -15.15 3.62 -9.64
C LEU A 146 -14.82 2.61 -8.51
N ILE A 147 -14.28 1.45 -8.85
CA ILE A 147 -13.97 0.39 -7.88
C ILE A 147 -13.08 0.89 -6.73
N PRO A 148 -11.97 1.61 -6.93
CA PRO A 148 -11.14 2.08 -5.82
C PRO A 148 -11.84 3.14 -4.95
N ILE A 149 -12.91 3.78 -5.44
CA ILE A 149 -13.77 4.63 -4.60
C ILE A 149 -14.54 3.76 -3.60
N ILE A 150 -15.10 2.64 -4.05
CA ILE A 150 -15.85 1.69 -3.23
C ILE A 150 -14.93 0.96 -2.25
N GLU A 151 -13.74 0.58 -2.68
CA GLU A 151 -12.78 -0.18 -1.87
C GLU A 151 -12.18 0.63 -0.73
N SER A 152 -11.79 1.86 -0.99
CA SER A 152 -10.99 2.64 -0.05
C SER A 152 -11.27 4.13 -0.03
N ALA A 153 -12.24 4.61 -0.82
CA ALA A 153 -12.38 6.03 -1.10
C ALA A 153 -11.08 6.64 -1.70
N LEU A 154 -10.40 5.89 -2.59
CA LEU A 154 -9.11 6.24 -3.20
C LEU A 154 -8.00 6.52 -2.15
N ASP A 155 -8.04 5.87 -0.99
CA ASP A 155 -7.04 6.04 0.06
C ASP A 155 -5.88 5.05 -0.11
N PRO A 156 -4.68 5.50 -0.50
CA PRO A 156 -3.54 4.60 -0.67
C PRO A 156 -3.02 4.02 0.66
N TYR A 157 -3.41 4.61 1.80
CA TYR A 157 -3.09 4.10 3.13
C TYR A 157 -4.21 3.24 3.73
N ALA A 158 -5.26 2.93 2.96
CA ALA A 158 -6.33 2.06 3.45
C ALA A 158 -5.78 0.67 3.77
N PHE A 159 -6.21 0.13 4.92
CA PHE A 159 -5.83 -1.19 5.39
C PHE A 159 -7.02 -1.87 6.06
N SER A 160 -7.39 -3.05 5.57
CA SER A 160 -8.53 -3.79 6.09
C SER A 160 -8.16 -4.75 7.21
N HIS A 161 -9.14 -5.20 8.00
CA HIS A 161 -8.96 -6.24 9.02
C HIS A 161 -8.46 -7.57 8.43
N GLY A 162 -8.76 -7.84 7.17
CA GLY A 162 -8.30 -9.03 6.45
C GLY A 162 -6.87 -8.93 5.94
N GLY A 163 -6.26 -7.72 5.99
CA GLY A 163 -4.90 -7.47 5.48
C GLY A 163 -4.87 -6.99 4.03
N ALA A 164 -6.01 -6.59 3.45
CA ALA A 164 -6.04 -5.88 2.19
C ALA A 164 -5.46 -4.47 2.36
N SER A 165 -4.78 -3.94 1.35
CA SER A 165 -4.11 -2.65 1.45
C SER A 165 -4.16 -1.87 0.13
N GLY A 166 -4.10 -0.53 0.28
CA GLY A 166 -4.02 0.41 -0.83
C GLY A 166 -5.35 0.79 -1.45
N PRO A 167 -5.35 1.59 -2.52
CA PRO A 167 -6.56 2.14 -3.12
C PRO A 167 -7.49 1.05 -3.68
N TRP A 168 -6.93 -0.03 -4.19
CA TRP A 168 -7.63 -1.17 -4.76
C TRP A 168 -7.84 -2.34 -3.78
N GLN A 169 -7.45 -2.19 -2.51
CA GLN A 169 -7.61 -3.19 -1.44
C GLN A 169 -7.12 -4.60 -1.80
N PHE A 170 -5.95 -4.68 -2.44
CA PHE A 170 -5.35 -5.97 -2.75
C PHE A 170 -5.01 -6.79 -1.51
N MET A 171 -5.42 -8.06 -1.51
CA MET A 171 -4.87 -9.07 -0.61
C MET A 171 -3.45 -9.44 -1.03
N ARG A 172 -2.55 -9.67 -0.08
CA ARG A 172 -1.13 -9.97 -0.37
C ARG A 172 -0.90 -11.13 -1.36
N PRO A 173 -1.62 -12.27 -1.29
CA PRO A 173 -1.44 -13.35 -2.28
C PRO A 173 -1.81 -12.90 -3.69
N THR A 174 -2.98 -12.27 -3.87
CA THR A 174 -3.45 -11.76 -5.17
C THR A 174 -2.51 -10.67 -5.72
N ALA A 175 -2.06 -9.75 -4.85
CA ALA A 175 -1.10 -8.72 -5.23
C ALA A 175 0.19 -9.32 -5.83
N LYS A 176 0.75 -10.34 -5.19
CA LYS A 176 1.95 -11.05 -5.69
C LYS A 176 1.68 -11.77 -7.01
N GLN A 177 0.51 -12.39 -7.16
CA GLN A 177 0.11 -13.08 -8.40
C GLN A 177 0.07 -12.11 -9.59
N TYR A 178 -0.33 -10.84 -9.34
CA TYR A 178 -0.37 -9.78 -10.36
C TYR A 178 0.87 -8.86 -10.33
N GLY A 179 2.03 -9.39 -9.87
CA GLY A 179 3.33 -8.75 -10.01
C GLY A 179 3.60 -7.59 -9.03
N LEU A 180 2.72 -7.34 -8.05
CA LEU A 180 2.97 -6.28 -7.07
C LEU A 180 4.06 -6.67 -6.09
N VAL A 181 5.17 -5.95 -6.11
CA VAL A 181 6.29 -6.13 -5.19
C VAL A 181 5.88 -5.69 -3.77
N ILE A 182 6.14 -6.55 -2.79
CA ILE A 182 5.86 -6.26 -1.37
C ILE A 182 7.04 -6.75 -0.54
N ASP A 183 7.89 -5.83 -0.15
CA ASP A 183 9.10 -6.09 0.63
C ASP A 183 9.26 -5.09 1.79
N ARG A 184 10.50 -4.95 2.32
CA ARG A 184 10.81 -4.00 3.39
C ARG A 184 10.89 -2.54 2.93
N TRP A 185 11.11 -2.30 1.62
CA TRP A 185 11.26 -0.98 1.02
C TRP A 185 9.97 -0.47 0.41
N TYR A 186 9.16 -1.38 -0.13
CA TYR A 186 8.05 -1.04 -1.00
C TYR A 186 6.84 -1.92 -0.73
N ASP A 187 5.65 -1.34 -0.89
CA ASP A 187 4.38 -2.08 -0.94
C ASP A 187 3.58 -1.62 -2.16
N GLY A 188 3.67 -2.39 -3.24
CA GLY A 188 3.04 -2.09 -4.53
C GLY A 188 1.51 -1.96 -4.47
N ARG A 189 0.89 -2.49 -3.43
CA ARG A 189 -0.56 -2.34 -3.22
C ARG A 189 -0.97 -0.88 -2.94
N ARG A 190 -0.03 -0.05 -2.47
CA ARG A 190 -0.21 1.38 -2.19
C ARG A 190 0.24 2.28 -3.32
N ASP A 191 0.91 1.72 -4.30
CA ASP A 191 1.30 2.44 -5.52
C ASP A 191 0.10 2.58 -6.42
N MET A 192 -0.32 3.82 -6.69
CA MET A 192 -1.49 4.09 -7.54
C MET A 192 -1.29 3.56 -8.95
N VAL A 193 -0.07 3.68 -9.50
CA VAL A 193 0.25 3.24 -10.86
C VAL A 193 0.27 1.72 -10.95
N ALA A 194 1.10 1.08 -10.12
CA ALA A 194 1.26 -0.38 -10.14
C ALA A 194 -0.04 -1.10 -9.75
N ALA A 195 -0.73 -0.63 -8.70
CA ALA A 195 -1.97 -1.25 -8.25
C ALA A 195 -3.12 -1.08 -9.25
N THR A 196 -3.19 0.06 -9.97
CA THR A 196 -4.20 0.24 -11.03
C THR A 196 -3.96 -0.72 -12.18
N ALA A 197 -2.73 -0.84 -12.67
CA ALA A 197 -2.40 -1.80 -13.72
C ALA A 197 -2.80 -3.23 -13.30
N ALA A 198 -2.32 -3.69 -12.14
CA ALA A 198 -2.63 -5.02 -11.62
C ALA A 198 -4.13 -5.27 -11.41
N ALA A 199 -4.90 -4.25 -10.97
CA ALA A 199 -6.33 -4.38 -10.75
C ALA A 199 -7.12 -4.52 -12.05
N LEU A 200 -6.78 -3.73 -13.05
CA LEU A 200 -7.42 -3.82 -14.37
C LEU A 200 -7.08 -5.15 -15.06
N ASP A 201 -5.83 -5.61 -14.98
CA ASP A 201 -5.43 -6.93 -15.48
C ASP A 201 -6.17 -8.06 -14.76
N TYR A 202 -6.35 -7.94 -13.45
CA TYR A 202 -7.12 -8.93 -12.66
C TYR A 202 -8.59 -8.93 -13.04
N LEU A 203 -9.22 -7.76 -13.17
CA LEU A 203 -10.63 -7.63 -13.57
C LEU A 203 -10.87 -8.20 -14.96
N GLN A 204 -9.97 -7.91 -15.90
CA GLN A 204 -10.03 -8.45 -17.26
C GLN A 204 -9.90 -9.99 -17.28
N ALA A 205 -8.96 -10.55 -16.52
CA ALA A 205 -8.84 -12.00 -16.38
C ALA A 205 -10.07 -12.65 -15.71
N LEU A 206 -10.72 -11.95 -14.79
CA LEU A 206 -11.97 -12.41 -14.18
C LEU A 206 -13.13 -12.40 -15.19
N GLU A 207 -13.21 -11.35 -16.00
CA GLU A 207 -14.24 -11.24 -17.04
C GLU A 207 -14.06 -12.32 -18.10
N GLN A 208 -12.87 -12.50 -18.64
CA GLN A 208 -12.57 -13.56 -19.60
C GLN A 208 -12.94 -14.96 -19.09
N ARG A 209 -12.77 -15.19 -17.78
CA ARG A 209 -13.11 -16.49 -17.17
C ARG A 209 -14.58 -16.68 -16.87
N LEU A 210 -15.31 -15.61 -16.56
CA LEU A 210 -16.70 -15.65 -16.09
C LEU A 210 -17.71 -15.21 -17.15
N GLY A 211 -17.22 -14.63 -18.28
CA GLY A 211 -18.03 -14.24 -19.43
C GLY A 211 -18.85 -12.96 -19.24
N HIS A 212 -18.79 -12.32 -18.05
CA HIS A 212 -19.64 -11.17 -17.76
C HIS A 212 -19.03 -10.21 -16.74
N TRP A 213 -19.06 -8.91 -16.99
CA TRP A 213 -18.50 -7.88 -16.09
C TRP A 213 -19.16 -7.87 -14.70
N HIS A 214 -20.46 -8.05 -14.57
CA HIS A 214 -21.11 -8.14 -13.26
C HIS A 214 -20.53 -9.26 -12.40
N LEU A 215 -20.24 -10.41 -13.03
CA LEU A 215 -19.61 -11.54 -12.34
C LEU A 215 -18.15 -11.26 -12.02
N ALA A 216 -17.42 -10.58 -12.91
CA ALA A 216 -16.03 -10.18 -12.70
C ALA A 216 -15.88 -9.21 -11.53
N ILE A 217 -16.72 -8.17 -11.47
CA ILE A 217 -16.74 -7.20 -10.36
C ILE A 217 -17.08 -7.91 -9.03
N ALA A 218 -18.08 -8.80 -9.03
CA ALA A 218 -18.40 -9.58 -7.85
C ALA A 218 -17.25 -10.51 -7.42
N ALA A 219 -16.54 -11.08 -8.40
CA ALA A 219 -15.41 -11.98 -8.18
C ALA A 219 -14.16 -11.26 -7.68
N TYR A 220 -13.96 -10.00 -8.05
CA TYR A 220 -12.91 -9.16 -7.51
C TYR A 220 -13.00 -9.09 -5.97
N ASN A 221 -14.19 -8.86 -5.43
CA ASN A 221 -14.42 -8.85 -3.98
C ASN A 221 -14.49 -10.26 -3.38
N GLY A 222 -15.31 -11.14 -3.99
CA GLY A 222 -15.67 -12.43 -3.40
C GLY A 222 -14.70 -13.57 -3.71
N GLY A 223 -13.81 -13.39 -4.68
CA GLY A 223 -12.92 -14.41 -5.22
C GLY A 223 -13.54 -15.20 -6.36
N GLY A 224 -12.82 -15.30 -7.48
CA GLY A 224 -13.30 -15.89 -8.73
C GLY A 224 -13.78 -17.33 -8.62
N ALA A 225 -13.10 -18.18 -7.84
CA ALA A 225 -13.53 -19.57 -7.63
C ALA A 225 -14.88 -19.69 -6.91
N ARG A 226 -15.16 -18.77 -5.98
CA ARG A 226 -16.44 -18.74 -5.25
C ARG A 226 -17.57 -18.33 -6.17
N VAL A 227 -17.39 -17.26 -6.97
CA VAL A 227 -18.42 -16.80 -7.91
C VAL A 227 -18.68 -17.85 -8.98
N ALA A 228 -17.64 -18.43 -9.60
CA ALA A 228 -17.80 -19.52 -10.58
C ALA A 228 -18.56 -20.72 -10.03
N ARG A 229 -18.35 -21.07 -8.76
CA ARG A 229 -19.10 -22.14 -8.08
C ARG A 229 -20.56 -21.76 -7.87
N ALA A 230 -20.84 -20.49 -7.54
CA ALA A 230 -22.20 -20.00 -7.37
C ALA A 230 -22.96 -19.98 -8.70
N VAL A 231 -22.34 -19.59 -9.81
CA VAL A 231 -22.88 -19.65 -11.18
C VAL A 231 -23.28 -21.09 -11.53
N ARG A 232 -22.36 -22.04 -11.38
CA ARG A 232 -22.65 -23.46 -11.66
C ARG A 232 -23.81 -24.00 -10.79
N LYS A 233 -23.84 -23.64 -9.49
CA LYS A 233 -24.88 -24.08 -8.57
C LYS A 233 -26.27 -23.50 -8.88
N ALA A 234 -26.29 -22.25 -9.36
CA ALA A 234 -27.53 -21.56 -9.75
C ALA A 234 -27.97 -21.89 -11.17
N ALA A 235 -27.10 -22.52 -11.98
CA ALA A 235 -27.27 -22.67 -13.43
C ALA A 235 -27.66 -21.33 -14.10
N SER A 236 -27.07 -20.25 -13.67
CA SER A 236 -27.39 -18.89 -14.12
C SER A 236 -26.18 -17.98 -14.03
N GLU A 237 -25.96 -17.17 -15.06
CA GLU A 237 -24.95 -16.10 -15.10
C GLU A 237 -25.48 -14.76 -14.55
N ASP A 238 -26.78 -14.70 -14.25
CA ASP A 238 -27.36 -13.53 -13.62
C ASP A 238 -26.88 -13.40 -12.16
N PHE A 239 -26.01 -12.41 -11.91
CA PHE A 239 -25.47 -12.15 -10.58
C PHE A 239 -26.56 -12.06 -9.49
N PHE A 240 -27.70 -11.46 -9.81
CA PHE A 240 -28.75 -11.21 -8.83
C PHE A 240 -29.47 -12.46 -8.36
N LYS A 241 -29.36 -13.57 -9.11
CA LYS A 241 -29.86 -14.92 -8.74
C LYS A 241 -28.86 -15.73 -7.92
N LEU A 242 -27.58 -15.29 -7.83
CA LEU A 242 -26.54 -16.05 -7.14
C LEU A 242 -26.65 -15.96 -5.62
N LYS A 243 -26.43 -17.09 -4.95
CA LYS A 243 -26.26 -17.14 -3.49
C LYS A 243 -24.80 -16.91 -3.12
N LEU A 244 -24.48 -15.66 -2.75
CA LEU A 244 -23.16 -15.21 -2.38
C LEU A 244 -23.16 -14.67 -0.93
N PRO A 245 -22.00 -14.58 -0.26
CA PRO A 245 -21.88 -13.89 1.03
C PRO A 245 -22.44 -12.47 0.96
N ARG A 246 -22.98 -11.99 2.07
CA ARG A 246 -23.64 -10.66 2.13
C ARG A 246 -22.75 -9.55 1.59
N GLU A 247 -21.49 -9.52 1.97
CA GLU A 247 -20.52 -8.53 1.49
C GLU A 247 -20.46 -8.52 -0.04
N THR A 248 -20.20 -9.66 -0.66
CA THR A 248 -20.12 -9.82 -2.12
C THR A 248 -21.46 -9.53 -2.81
N SER A 249 -22.58 -9.92 -2.17
CA SER A 249 -23.93 -9.67 -2.71
C SER A 249 -24.31 -8.20 -2.80
N TYR A 250 -23.66 -7.33 -2.02
CA TYR A 250 -23.85 -5.87 -2.04
C TYR A 250 -22.71 -5.13 -2.72
N TYR A 251 -21.62 -5.81 -3.07
CA TYR A 251 -20.44 -5.15 -3.67
C TYR A 251 -20.75 -4.63 -5.08
N LEU A 252 -21.19 -5.50 -5.99
CA LEU A 252 -21.60 -5.06 -7.33
C LEU A 252 -22.72 -4.01 -7.28
N PRO A 253 -23.82 -4.18 -6.51
CA PRO A 253 -24.83 -3.13 -6.36
C PRO A 253 -24.29 -1.76 -5.97
N ARG A 254 -23.25 -1.67 -5.13
CA ARG A 254 -22.59 -0.40 -4.78
C ARG A 254 -21.89 0.25 -5.96
N VAL A 255 -21.18 -0.55 -6.75
CA VAL A 255 -20.50 -0.05 -7.96
C VAL A 255 -21.53 0.47 -8.94
N LEU A 256 -22.58 -0.31 -9.21
CA LEU A 256 -23.64 0.05 -10.15
C LEU A 256 -24.47 1.27 -9.68
N ALA A 257 -24.76 1.36 -8.39
CA ALA A 257 -25.46 2.52 -7.83
C ALA A 257 -24.63 3.81 -7.94
N LEU A 258 -23.31 3.73 -7.68
CA LEU A 258 -22.42 4.87 -7.87
C LEU A 258 -22.32 5.25 -9.35
N ALA A 259 -22.22 4.27 -10.25
CA ALA A 259 -22.20 4.50 -11.68
C ALA A 259 -23.49 5.16 -12.19
N ALA A 260 -24.64 4.63 -11.79
CA ALA A 260 -25.96 5.19 -12.14
C ALA A 260 -26.12 6.65 -11.67
N LEU A 261 -25.71 6.93 -10.43
CA LEU A 261 -25.73 8.29 -9.89
C LEU A 261 -24.81 9.23 -10.68
N ILE A 262 -23.66 8.77 -11.11
CA ILE A 262 -22.74 9.59 -11.93
C ILE A 262 -23.29 9.75 -13.35
N ALA A 263 -23.94 8.74 -13.89
CA ALA A 263 -24.56 8.79 -15.21
C ALA A 263 -25.65 9.88 -15.29
N ASP A 264 -26.50 9.94 -14.28
CA ASP A 264 -27.62 10.91 -14.21
C ASP A 264 -27.82 11.41 -12.76
N PRO A 265 -26.98 12.35 -12.30
CA PRO A 265 -27.05 12.84 -10.92
C PRO A 265 -28.34 13.66 -10.64
N GLU A 266 -28.92 14.26 -11.68
CA GLU A 266 -30.12 15.13 -11.54
C GLU A 266 -31.35 14.29 -11.17
N THR A 267 -31.56 13.15 -11.81
CA THR A 267 -32.62 12.17 -11.46
C THR A 267 -32.56 11.73 -10.00
N PHE A 268 -31.35 11.69 -9.42
CA PHE A 268 -31.16 11.32 -8.02
C PHE A 268 -31.11 12.53 -7.06
N GLY A 269 -31.31 13.78 -7.56
CA GLY A 269 -31.31 15.00 -6.75
C GLY A 269 -29.92 15.35 -6.18
N LEU A 270 -28.83 14.93 -6.84
CA LEU A 270 -27.48 15.10 -6.35
C LEU A 270 -26.62 15.95 -7.30
N THR A 271 -25.63 16.62 -6.73
CA THR A 271 -24.65 17.41 -7.48
C THR A 271 -23.26 16.80 -7.30
N LEU A 272 -22.61 16.49 -8.41
CA LEU A 272 -21.24 15.97 -8.40
C LEU A 272 -20.24 17.10 -8.11
N PRO A 273 -19.16 16.82 -7.36
CA PRO A 273 -18.09 17.80 -7.15
C PRO A 273 -17.36 18.07 -8.48
N LYS A 274 -16.94 19.32 -8.71
CA LYS A 274 -16.07 19.63 -9.84
C LYS A 274 -14.72 18.91 -9.64
N VAL A 275 -14.35 18.10 -10.61
CA VAL A 275 -13.08 17.37 -10.70
C VAL A 275 -12.53 17.57 -12.11
N LYS A 276 -11.37 18.22 -12.24
CA LYS A 276 -10.77 18.47 -13.55
C LYS A 276 -10.37 17.14 -14.20
N ASN A 277 -10.56 17.04 -15.50
CA ASN A 277 -10.05 15.91 -16.28
C ASN A 277 -8.60 16.16 -16.69
N GLU A 278 -7.75 16.26 -15.69
CA GLU A 278 -6.33 16.53 -15.84
C GLU A 278 -5.55 15.64 -14.87
N GLN A 279 -4.50 14.99 -15.37
CA GLN A 279 -3.66 14.16 -14.51
C GLN A 279 -2.86 15.03 -13.54
N ALA A 280 -3.11 14.84 -12.25
CA ALA A 280 -2.46 15.60 -11.19
C ALA A 280 -0.99 15.23 -10.96
N PHE A 281 -0.53 14.10 -11.52
CA PHE A 281 0.83 13.60 -11.35
C PHE A 281 1.39 13.00 -12.63
N ALA A 282 2.70 12.88 -12.70
CA ALA A 282 3.41 12.10 -13.69
C ALA A 282 4.15 10.93 -13.00
N LYS A 283 4.24 9.80 -13.68
CA LYS A 283 5.15 8.72 -13.33
C LYS A 283 6.54 9.07 -13.89
N ILE A 284 7.56 9.01 -13.06
CA ILE A 284 8.95 9.12 -13.48
C ILE A 284 9.68 7.80 -13.24
N ASN A 285 10.55 7.43 -14.19
CA ASN A 285 11.39 6.24 -14.07
C ASN A 285 12.77 6.66 -13.57
N LEU A 286 13.31 5.85 -12.66
CA LEU A 286 14.60 6.08 -12.04
C LEU A 286 15.61 5.06 -12.54
N PRO A 287 16.87 5.43 -12.79
CA PRO A 287 17.88 4.50 -13.28
C PRO A 287 18.41 3.56 -12.18
N GLY A 288 17.85 3.58 -10.98
CA GLY A 288 18.25 2.76 -9.86
C GLY A 288 17.68 3.26 -8.54
N GLN A 289 18.33 2.92 -7.44
CA GLN A 289 17.95 3.38 -6.11
C GLN A 289 18.23 4.88 -5.94
N TYR A 290 17.28 5.61 -5.38
CA TYR A 290 17.36 7.05 -5.11
C TYR A 290 16.88 7.41 -3.72
N ASP A 291 17.60 8.30 -3.07
CA ASP A 291 17.17 8.99 -1.86
C ASP A 291 16.09 10.03 -2.19
N LEU A 292 14.97 9.95 -1.50
CA LEU A 292 13.82 10.85 -1.73
C LEU A 292 14.14 12.31 -1.38
N ASN A 293 15.13 12.57 -0.49
CA ASN A 293 15.56 13.94 -0.19
C ASN A 293 16.28 14.57 -1.39
N ILE A 294 17.05 13.77 -2.14
CA ILE A 294 17.71 14.26 -3.37
C ILE A 294 16.63 14.60 -4.40
N VAL A 295 15.68 13.70 -4.64
CA VAL A 295 14.59 13.96 -5.58
C VAL A 295 13.76 15.17 -5.14
N SER A 296 13.40 15.27 -3.87
CA SER A 296 12.61 16.39 -3.35
C SER A 296 13.31 17.74 -3.55
N THR A 297 14.63 17.77 -3.36
CA THR A 297 15.44 18.97 -3.61
C THR A 297 15.45 19.35 -5.09
N LEU A 298 15.61 18.37 -5.98
CA LEU A 298 15.63 18.61 -7.43
C LEU A 298 14.33 19.20 -7.96
N ILE A 299 13.19 18.76 -7.41
CA ILE A 299 11.87 19.24 -7.86
C ILE A 299 11.35 20.43 -7.04
N GLY A 300 12.09 20.88 -6.04
CA GLY A 300 11.66 21.99 -5.16
C GLY A 300 10.45 21.63 -4.27
N LEU A 301 10.23 20.35 -4.01
CA LEU A 301 9.12 19.85 -3.18
C LEU A 301 9.64 19.42 -1.81
N ASP A 302 8.86 19.66 -0.75
CA ASP A 302 9.22 19.13 0.57
C ASP A 302 9.21 17.59 0.58
N TYR A 303 10.15 16.99 1.34
CA TYR A 303 10.27 15.54 1.49
C TYR A 303 8.95 14.87 1.92
N ALA A 304 8.25 15.46 2.90
CA ALA A 304 6.99 14.90 3.38
C ALA A 304 5.89 14.95 2.31
N GLN A 305 5.89 15.98 1.48
CA GLN A 305 4.97 16.10 0.35
C GLN A 305 5.29 15.04 -0.72
N LEU A 306 6.58 14.88 -1.11
CA LEU A 306 6.99 13.84 -2.06
C LEU A 306 6.66 12.44 -1.53
N LYS A 307 6.89 12.21 -0.24
CA LYS A 307 6.53 10.96 0.44
C LYS A 307 5.03 10.69 0.43
N ALA A 308 4.20 11.72 0.62
CA ALA A 308 2.74 11.62 0.56
C ALA A 308 2.21 11.33 -0.86
N TRP A 309 2.97 11.69 -1.89
CA TRP A 309 2.69 11.27 -3.26
C TRP A 309 3.06 9.81 -3.49
N ASN A 310 4.05 9.27 -2.77
CA ASN A 310 4.60 7.92 -2.96
C ASN A 310 4.38 7.02 -1.72
N PRO A 311 3.14 6.70 -1.35
CA PRO A 311 2.82 5.93 -0.14
C PRO A 311 3.31 4.47 -0.20
N ALA A 312 3.63 3.96 -1.38
CA ALA A 312 4.22 2.65 -1.59
C ALA A 312 5.65 2.56 -1.06
N LEU A 313 6.40 3.66 -1.11
CA LEU A 313 7.77 3.73 -0.62
C LEU A 313 7.75 3.74 0.92
N LYS A 314 8.22 2.69 1.55
CA LYS A 314 8.19 2.50 3.01
C LYS A 314 9.36 3.14 3.72
N ARG A 315 10.41 3.46 3.01
CA ARG A 315 11.67 4.00 3.49
C ARG A 315 11.93 5.39 2.92
N TRP A 316 13.06 5.95 3.24
CA TRP A 316 13.58 7.25 2.81
C TRP A 316 14.18 7.23 1.40
N ALA A 317 14.33 6.04 0.81
CA ALA A 317 14.80 5.83 -0.54
C ALA A 317 13.94 4.80 -1.26
N THR A 318 14.07 4.72 -2.60
CA THR A 318 13.49 3.64 -3.40
C THR A 318 14.20 2.31 -3.11
N ALA A 319 13.60 1.18 -3.49
CA ALA A 319 14.21 -0.13 -3.29
C ALA A 319 15.46 -0.32 -4.15
N ALA A 320 16.48 -1.05 -3.64
CA ALA A 320 17.70 -1.34 -4.41
C ALA A 320 17.41 -2.17 -5.67
N ASN A 321 16.49 -3.13 -5.55
CA ASN A 321 16.11 -4.05 -6.64
C ASN A 321 14.83 -3.64 -7.37
N GLY A 322 14.38 -2.39 -7.18
CA GLY A 322 13.16 -1.86 -7.77
C GLY A 322 11.85 -2.27 -7.05
N PRO A 323 10.73 -1.81 -7.57
CA PRO A 323 10.60 -1.03 -8.80
C PRO A 323 11.27 0.35 -8.69
N HIS A 324 11.88 0.78 -9.80
CA HIS A 324 12.57 2.07 -9.87
C HIS A 324 11.69 3.10 -10.56
N HIS A 325 10.57 3.44 -9.95
CA HIS A 325 9.73 4.56 -10.36
C HIS A 325 9.13 5.25 -9.13
N MET A 326 8.66 6.46 -9.34
CA MET A 326 7.84 7.20 -8.40
C MET A 326 6.86 8.09 -9.14
N ILE A 327 5.89 8.63 -8.42
CA ILE A 327 5.02 9.68 -8.95
C ILE A 327 5.42 11.03 -8.37
N VAL A 328 5.38 12.05 -9.22
CA VAL A 328 5.62 13.45 -8.86
C VAL A 328 4.41 14.27 -9.26
N PRO A 329 4.04 15.32 -8.50
CA PRO A 329 2.96 16.20 -8.92
C PRO A 329 3.34 16.89 -10.24
N ARG A 330 2.37 17.07 -11.14
CA ARG A 330 2.60 17.84 -12.37
C ARG A 330 2.75 19.34 -12.10
N PHE A 331 2.19 19.81 -11.00
CA PHE A 331 2.27 21.21 -10.57
C PHE A 331 2.87 21.28 -9.17
N VAL A 332 3.83 22.17 -8.99
CA VAL A 332 4.49 22.45 -7.72
C VAL A 332 4.26 23.91 -7.35
N ASN A 333 4.38 24.22 -6.06
CA ASN A 333 4.27 25.59 -5.53
C ASN A 333 2.88 26.27 -5.77
N GLU A 334 1.80 25.64 -5.30
CA GLU A 334 0.53 26.38 -5.16
C GLU A 334 0.74 27.64 -4.29
N PRO A 335 0.17 28.80 -4.67
CA PRO A 335 -0.84 29.02 -5.71
C PRO A 335 -0.29 29.37 -7.10
N THR A 336 1.02 29.48 -7.31
CA THR A 336 1.61 29.86 -8.60
C THR A 336 1.53 28.75 -9.64
N SER A 337 1.22 27.51 -9.22
CA SER A 337 0.96 26.33 -10.08
C SER A 337 1.95 26.18 -11.23
N GLN A 338 3.25 26.30 -10.92
CA GLN A 338 4.29 26.09 -11.92
C GLN A 338 4.29 24.61 -12.36
N ALA A 339 4.15 24.38 -13.65
CA ALA A 339 4.25 23.04 -14.22
C ALA A 339 5.68 22.49 -14.04
N LEU A 340 5.76 21.23 -13.55
CA LEU A 340 7.03 20.53 -13.46
C LEU A 340 7.44 20.02 -14.85
N ASP A 341 8.63 20.39 -15.29
CA ASP A 341 9.23 19.81 -16.49
C ASP A 341 9.72 18.38 -16.18
N VAL A 342 8.84 17.42 -16.43
CA VAL A 342 9.09 16.00 -16.16
C VAL A 342 10.20 15.44 -17.03
N ALA A 343 10.33 15.88 -18.28
CA ALA A 343 11.35 15.38 -19.21
C ALA A 343 12.76 15.84 -18.79
N THR A 344 12.91 17.11 -18.41
CA THR A 344 14.16 17.62 -17.84
C THR A 344 14.49 16.90 -16.54
N LEU A 345 13.51 16.68 -15.65
CA LEU A 345 13.72 15.96 -14.41
C LEU A 345 14.21 14.53 -14.64
N GLU A 346 13.57 13.75 -15.53
CA GLU A 346 14.00 12.39 -15.85
C GLU A 346 15.41 12.35 -16.44
N THR A 347 15.78 13.36 -17.23
CA THR A 347 17.15 13.50 -17.77
C THR A 347 18.14 13.75 -16.65
N VAL A 348 17.90 14.71 -15.77
CA VAL A 348 18.76 15.01 -14.62
C VAL A 348 18.94 13.80 -13.72
N LEU A 349 17.86 13.07 -13.44
CA LEU A 349 17.91 11.87 -12.61
C LEU A 349 18.69 10.74 -13.30
N ARG A 350 18.51 10.53 -14.60
CA ARG A 350 19.24 9.53 -15.38
C ARG A 350 20.75 9.83 -15.40
N ASP A 351 21.11 11.08 -15.60
CA ASP A 351 22.49 11.52 -15.75
C ASP A 351 23.21 11.69 -14.39
N THR A 352 22.48 11.62 -13.27
CA THR A 352 23.07 11.65 -11.93
C THR A 352 23.90 10.38 -11.70
N PRO A 353 25.20 10.50 -11.39
CA PRO A 353 26.07 9.35 -11.11
C PRO A 353 25.57 8.54 -9.92
N PRO A 354 25.74 7.20 -9.92
CA PRO A 354 25.22 6.31 -8.87
C PRO A 354 25.61 6.71 -7.44
N GLU A 355 26.83 7.17 -7.25
CA GLU A 355 27.35 7.61 -5.94
C GLU A 355 26.68 8.89 -5.41
N LYS A 356 26.04 9.68 -6.30
CA LYS A 356 25.28 10.89 -5.94
C LYS A 356 23.78 10.65 -5.77
N ARG A 357 23.30 9.43 -6.01
CA ARG A 357 21.87 9.08 -5.89
C ARG A 357 21.43 8.78 -4.47
N MET A 358 22.39 8.52 -3.59
CA MET A 358 22.17 8.15 -2.19
C MET A 358 23.11 8.93 -1.29
N HIS A 359 22.68 9.20 -0.06
CA HIS A 359 23.59 9.66 0.97
C HIS A 359 24.22 8.45 1.67
N TRP A 360 25.55 8.42 1.69
CA TRP A 360 26.35 7.35 2.27
C TRP A 360 27.22 7.90 3.40
N ASP A 361 27.46 7.06 4.41
CA ASP A 361 28.42 7.31 5.47
C ASP A 361 29.35 6.11 5.61
N GLU A 362 30.59 6.35 6.03
CA GLU A 362 31.57 5.29 6.29
C GLU A 362 31.53 4.91 7.77
N VAL A 363 31.35 3.61 8.02
CA VAL A 363 31.38 3.07 9.37
C VAL A 363 32.45 1.99 9.50
N ILE A 364 33.10 1.95 10.66
CA ILE A 364 34.07 0.89 10.98
C ILE A 364 33.29 -0.33 11.48
N ILE A 365 33.47 -1.48 10.82
CA ILE A 365 32.90 -2.76 11.22
C ILE A 365 33.45 -3.13 12.60
N GLN A 366 32.58 -3.39 13.57
CA GLN A 366 32.94 -3.78 14.92
C GLN A 366 33.00 -5.31 15.03
N GLN A 367 33.69 -5.80 16.05
CA GLN A 367 33.67 -7.23 16.37
C GLN A 367 32.23 -7.68 16.68
N GLY A 368 31.77 -8.75 16.03
CA GLY A 368 30.39 -9.25 16.13
C GLY A 368 29.41 -8.64 15.13
N ASP A 369 29.82 -7.65 14.33
CA ASP A 369 28.97 -7.16 13.24
C ASP A 369 28.89 -8.19 12.11
N SER A 370 27.70 -8.29 11.53
CA SER A 370 27.44 -9.00 10.27
C SER A 370 26.66 -8.07 9.32
N LEU A 371 26.65 -8.38 8.03
CA LEU A 371 25.84 -7.59 7.08
C LEU A 371 24.35 -7.55 7.47
N SER A 372 23.83 -8.61 8.08
CA SER A 372 22.44 -8.62 8.56
C SER A 372 22.23 -7.65 9.74
N VAL A 373 23.13 -7.63 10.71
CA VAL A 373 23.10 -6.72 11.86
C VAL A 373 23.23 -5.26 11.40
N LEU A 374 24.19 -5.00 10.49
CA LEU A 374 24.40 -3.66 9.94
C LEU A 374 23.21 -3.23 9.07
N ALA A 375 22.65 -4.11 8.26
CA ALA A 375 21.46 -3.82 7.46
C ALA A 375 20.25 -3.45 8.35
N GLU A 376 20.07 -4.12 9.47
CA GLU A 376 19.03 -3.77 10.45
C GLU A 376 19.33 -2.43 11.15
N ARG A 377 20.57 -2.25 11.62
CA ARG A 377 21.05 -1.01 12.28
C ARG A 377 20.85 0.23 11.42
N TYR A 378 21.22 0.15 10.13
CA TYR A 378 21.11 1.27 9.18
C TYR A 378 19.82 1.25 8.36
N ASN A 379 18.86 0.43 8.77
CA ASN A 379 17.54 0.37 8.16
C ASN A 379 17.56 0.12 6.64
N THR A 380 18.49 -0.71 6.20
CA THR A 380 18.74 -1.10 4.81
C THR A 380 18.62 -2.63 4.65
N ASP A 381 19.09 -3.19 3.57
CA ASP A 381 19.18 -4.63 3.34
C ASP A 381 20.62 -5.04 2.93
N ILE A 382 20.87 -6.34 2.99
CA ILE A 382 22.18 -6.92 2.68
C ILE A 382 22.56 -6.67 1.21
N ALA A 383 21.58 -6.68 0.28
CA ALA A 383 21.84 -6.45 -1.13
C ALA A 383 22.35 -5.03 -1.38
N THR A 384 21.72 -4.03 -0.74
CA THR A 384 22.15 -2.63 -0.79
C THR A 384 23.57 -2.46 -0.23
N LEU A 385 23.88 -3.05 0.94
CA LEU A 385 25.22 -2.99 1.53
C LEU A 385 26.27 -3.65 0.65
N ARG A 386 25.95 -4.81 0.07
CA ARG A 386 26.87 -5.51 -0.83
C ARG A 386 27.16 -4.71 -2.09
N LEU A 387 26.12 -4.14 -2.72
CA LEU A 387 26.26 -3.36 -3.93
C LEU A 387 27.12 -2.12 -3.70
N ALA A 388 26.82 -1.37 -2.63
CA ALA A 388 27.56 -0.14 -2.29
C ALA A 388 29.03 -0.39 -1.98
N ASN A 389 29.36 -1.55 -1.45
CA ASN A 389 30.71 -1.91 -1.02
C ASN A 389 31.43 -2.90 -1.95
N ASN A 390 30.88 -3.18 -3.13
CA ASN A 390 31.41 -4.16 -4.10
C ASN A 390 31.71 -5.52 -3.48
N LEU A 391 30.86 -5.99 -2.56
CA LEU A 391 31.04 -7.27 -1.89
C LEU A 391 30.48 -8.43 -2.71
N SER A 392 31.32 -9.39 -3.08
CA SER A 392 30.91 -10.61 -3.78
C SER A 392 30.13 -11.59 -2.89
N GLY A 393 30.33 -11.52 -1.56
CA GLY A 393 29.71 -12.39 -0.55
C GLY A 393 29.09 -11.62 0.61
N VAL A 394 28.80 -12.34 1.70
CA VAL A 394 28.25 -11.75 2.94
C VAL A 394 29.28 -11.59 4.05
N SER A 395 30.52 -12.02 3.81
CA SER A 395 31.60 -11.95 4.80
C SER A 395 32.17 -10.54 4.89
N ILE A 396 32.25 -10.01 6.10
CA ILE A 396 32.88 -8.72 6.43
C ILE A 396 33.88 -8.91 7.57
N ARG A 397 34.86 -8.01 7.69
CA ARG A 397 35.93 -8.12 8.71
C ARG A 397 35.90 -6.90 9.62
N ALA A 398 35.95 -7.13 10.93
CA ALA A 398 36.11 -6.08 11.93
C ALA A 398 37.36 -5.21 11.66
N GLY A 399 37.24 -3.93 11.92
CA GLY A 399 38.27 -2.93 11.67
C GLY A 399 38.33 -2.40 10.22
N LYS A 400 37.57 -2.94 9.28
CA LYS A 400 37.43 -2.40 7.92
C LYS A 400 36.27 -1.42 7.87
N THR A 401 36.33 -0.45 6.95
CA THR A 401 35.26 0.48 6.63
C THR A 401 34.19 -0.20 5.79
N LEU A 402 32.94 0.20 6.00
CA LEU A 402 31.78 -0.19 5.21
C LEU A 402 30.96 1.07 4.92
N LEU A 403 30.62 1.29 3.65
CA LEU A 403 29.63 2.30 3.25
C LEU A 403 28.25 1.83 3.64
N VAL A 404 27.55 2.66 4.39
CA VAL A 404 26.17 2.42 4.81
C VAL A 404 25.28 3.57 4.34
N PRO A 405 24.05 3.29 3.89
CA PRO A 405 23.14 4.37 3.52
C PRO A 405 22.66 5.08 4.80
N VAL A 406 22.76 6.37 4.82
CA VAL A 406 22.24 7.20 5.89
C VAL A 406 21.00 7.93 5.41
N ASN A 407 19.99 8.04 6.30
CA ASN A 407 18.91 8.96 6.07
C ASN A 407 19.44 10.37 6.40
N PRO A 408 19.75 11.21 5.40
CA PRO A 408 20.14 12.55 5.73
C PRO A 408 18.96 13.23 6.40
N THR A 409 19.15 13.63 7.64
CA THR A 409 18.23 14.57 8.26
C THR A 409 18.11 15.77 7.32
N PRO A 410 16.90 16.26 6.97
CA PRO A 410 16.77 17.36 6.02
C PRO A 410 17.72 18.49 6.38
N MET A 411 18.60 18.84 5.44
CA MET A 411 19.69 19.78 5.61
C MET A 411 19.20 21.25 5.70
N LYS A 412 17.98 21.47 6.22
CA LYS A 412 17.37 22.80 6.38
C LYS A 412 17.56 23.43 7.75
N SER A 413 18.54 23.02 8.55
CA SER A 413 18.71 23.64 9.88
C SER A 413 20.14 23.97 10.27
N VAL A 414 21.06 24.11 9.33
CA VAL A 414 22.44 24.55 9.70
C VAL A 414 22.58 26.09 9.79
N LEU A 415 21.56 26.85 9.48
CA LEU A 415 21.62 28.30 9.48
C LEU A 415 20.54 28.94 10.36
N ASN A 416 20.46 28.58 11.65
CA ASN A 416 19.98 29.47 12.71
C ASN A 416 20.16 28.79 14.08
N ASN A 417 21.40 28.78 14.57
CA ASN A 417 21.69 28.44 15.96
C ASN A 417 21.37 29.64 16.85
N ASN A 418 20.11 29.74 17.30
CA ASN A 418 19.76 30.58 18.44
C ASN A 418 19.97 29.80 19.75
N GLY A 419 21.10 29.12 19.95
CA GLY A 419 21.57 28.67 21.27
C GLY A 419 20.62 27.86 22.17
N GLN A 420 19.43 27.46 21.69
CA GLN A 420 18.49 26.71 22.50
C GLN A 420 18.83 25.22 22.49
N SER A 421 18.98 24.65 23.65
CA SER A 421 19.19 23.20 23.86
C SER A 421 18.20 22.65 24.87
N ILE A 422 17.83 21.37 24.70
CA ILE A 422 17.02 20.63 25.69
C ILE A 422 17.98 19.82 26.55
N ALA A 423 17.87 19.97 27.87
CA ALA A 423 18.59 19.15 28.82
C ALA A 423 17.98 17.72 28.85
N TYR A 424 18.78 16.71 28.53
CA TYR A 424 18.36 15.30 28.54
C TYR A 424 19.18 14.50 29.54
N THR A 425 18.52 13.81 30.47
CA THR A 425 19.16 12.93 31.44
C THR A 425 19.34 11.52 30.85
N ILE A 426 20.56 11.05 30.77
CA ILE A 426 20.95 9.75 30.24
C ILE A 426 20.29 8.63 31.09
N ARG A 427 19.65 7.67 30.42
CA ARG A 427 18.97 6.53 31.01
C ARG A 427 19.76 5.24 30.76
N SER A 428 19.50 4.21 31.54
CA SER A 428 20.09 2.88 31.33
C SER A 428 19.75 2.37 29.92
N GLY A 429 20.79 1.94 29.19
CA GLY A 429 20.68 1.50 27.79
C GLY A 429 20.79 2.61 26.75
N ASP A 430 20.99 3.88 27.15
CA ASP A 430 21.25 4.96 26.21
C ASP A 430 22.69 4.92 25.68
N SER A 431 22.82 5.29 24.42
CA SER A 431 24.06 5.59 23.72
C SER A 431 23.95 6.93 23.03
N LEU A 432 25.04 7.58 22.68
CA LEU A 432 25.01 8.81 21.88
C LEU A 432 24.19 8.61 20.60
N TRP A 433 24.29 7.44 20.02
CA TRP A 433 23.52 7.09 18.83
C TRP A 433 22.01 6.97 19.10
N SER A 434 21.59 6.25 20.16
CA SER A 434 20.15 6.09 20.48
C SER A 434 19.53 7.41 20.89
N ILE A 435 20.28 8.28 21.57
CA ILE A 435 19.83 9.63 21.94
C ILE A 435 19.73 10.51 20.69
N ALA A 436 20.73 10.47 19.81
CA ALA A 436 20.74 11.21 18.54
C ALA A 436 19.53 10.85 17.67
N GLN A 437 19.26 9.55 17.52
CA GLN A 437 18.10 9.04 16.79
C GLN A 437 16.77 9.47 17.41
N ARG A 438 16.65 9.38 18.74
CA ARG A 438 15.42 9.74 19.45
C ARG A 438 15.07 11.22 19.32
N HIS A 439 16.10 12.05 19.26
CA HIS A 439 15.95 13.50 19.23
C HIS A 439 16.23 14.11 17.84
N ASN A 440 16.35 13.26 16.82
CA ASN A 440 16.55 13.67 15.43
C ASN A 440 17.72 14.65 15.23
N VAL A 441 18.84 14.40 15.92
CA VAL A 441 20.10 15.13 15.78
C VAL A 441 21.21 14.16 15.37
N SER A 442 22.29 14.67 14.76
CA SER A 442 23.42 13.81 14.45
C SER A 442 24.27 13.51 15.70
N VAL A 443 24.90 12.32 15.74
CA VAL A 443 25.87 11.99 16.81
C VAL A 443 26.99 13.04 16.84
N ALA A 444 27.47 13.50 15.68
CA ALA A 444 28.49 14.53 15.59
C ALA A 444 28.04 15.86 16.24
N THR A 445 26.76 16.22 16.06
CA THR A 445 26.15 17.39 16.69
C THR A 445 26.10 17.23 18.21
N LEU A 446 25.65 16.06 18.73
CA LEU A 446 25.64 15.80 20.17
C LEU A 446 27.03 15.83 20.77
N VAL A 447 28.02 15.23 20.12
CA VAL A 447 29.44 15.22 20.51
C VAL A 447 29.96 16.63 20.60
N LYS A 448 29.76 17.46 19.56
CA LYS A 448 30.20 18.86 19.51
C LYS A 448 29.52 19.72 20.58
N THR A 449 28.18 19.58 20.73
CA THR A 449 27.40 20.38 21.71
C THR A 449 27.77 20.06 23.14
N ASN A 450 28.12 18.81 23.43
CA ASN A 450 28.37 18.34 24.80
C ASN A 450 29.86 18.14 25.10
N GLN A 451 30.74 18.43 24.16
CA GLN A 451 32.22 18.27 24.30
C GLN A 451 32.60 16.87 24.82
N VAL A 452 31.92 15.84 24.31
CA VAL A 452 32.18 14.42 24.64
C VAL A 452 32.87 13.75 23.46
N ALA A 453 33.70 12.73 23.70
CA ALA A 453 34.25 11.95 22.61
C ALA A 453 33.21 10.93 22.09
N PRO A 454 33.22 10.55 20.82
CA PRO A 454 32.26 9.57 20.26
C PRO A 454 32.29 8.21 20.97
N ARG A 455 33.36 7.91 21.70
CA ARG A 455 33.60 6.66 22.43
C ARG A 455 33.42 6.79 23.94
N ASP A 456 33.01 7.98 24.44
CA ASP A 456 32.80 8.16 25.87
C ASP A 456 31.67 7.29 26.39
N VAL A 457 31.90 6.66 27.52
CA VAL A 457 30.88 5.89 28.22
C VAL A 457 29.90 6.88 28.83
N LEU A 458 28.66 6.83 28.35
CA LEU A 458 27.58 7.67 28.90
C LEU A 458 27.20 7.15 30.31
N ARG A 459 27.40 7.98 31.33
CA ARG A 459 26.98 7.64 32.71
C ARG A 459 25.49 7.91 32.87
N VAL A 460 24.74 6.91 33.31
CA VAL A 460 23.33 7.02 33.68
C VAL A 460 23.15 8.12 34.74
N GLY A 461 22.15 8.97 34.56
CA GLY A 461 21.90 10.12 35.43
C GLY A 461 22.64 11.41 35.03
N ARG A 462 23.65 11.35 34.15
CA ARG A 462 24.29 12.55 33.60
C ARG A 462 23.37 13.25 32.62
N THR A 463 23.30 14.58 32.70
CA THR A 463 22.55 15.41 31.75
C THR A 463 23.44 15.80 30.57
N ILE A 464 22.91 15.71 29.36
CA ILE A 464 23.51 16.22 28.13
C ILE A 464 22.56 17.22 27.47
N ASN A 465 23.15 18.17 26.75
CA ASN A 465 22.40 19.17 25.99
C ASN A 465 22.12 18.66 24.59
N ILE A 466 20.86 18.63 24.20
CA ILE A 466 20.43 18.28 22.87
C ILE A 466 20.05 19.58 22.16
N PRO A 467 20.78 20.00 21.11
CA PRO A 467 20.46 21.23 20.41
C PRO A 467 19.07 21.15 19.78
N VAL A 468 18.25 22.18 20.02
CA VAL A 468 16.93 22.30 19.38
C VAL A 468 17.16 22.74 17.95
N THR A 469 16.93 21.82 17.02
CA THR A 469 16.83 22.19 15.61
C THR A 469 15.45 22.80 15.37
N THR A 470 15.32 23.73 14.41
CA THR A 470 14.03 24.35 14.04
C THR A 470 12.99 23.28 13.68
N ALA A 471 13.42 22.09 13.25
CA ALA A 471 12.58 20.90 13.10
C ALA A 471 11.95 20.43 14.43
N MET A 472 12.65 20.57 15.56
CA MET A 472 12.07 20.23 16.90
C MET A 472 11.06 21.27 17.38
N ALA A 473 11.24 22.52 17.06
CA ALA A 473 10.28 23.59 17.38
C ALA A 473 8.99 23.46 16.55
N MET A 474 9.09 22.91 15.32
CA MET A 474 7.93 22.58 14.48
C MET A 474 7.36 21.18 14.77
N THR A 475 8.12 20.25 15.39
CA THR A 475 7.67 18.89 15.70
C THR A 475 7.09 18.73 17.11
N ALA A 476 7.07 19.76 17.93
CA ALA A 476 6.10 19.80 19.05
C ALA A 476 4.64 19.75 18.57
N GLY A 477 4.41 19.88 17.25
CA GLY A 477 3.12 19.73 16.57
C GLY A 477 3.10 18.76 15.36
N ALA A 478 4.23 18.17 14.94
CA ALA A 478 4.28 17.26 13.81
C ALA A 478 4.95 15.93 14.22
N THR A 479 4.15 15.02 14.74
CA THR A 479 4.46 13.59 14.76
C THR A 479 4.97 13.15 13.39
N GLN A 480 6.05 12.36 13.36
CA GLN A 480 6.45 11.56 12.19
C GLN A 480 5.18 11.10 11.49
N ASN A 481 5.13 11.14 10.16
CA ASN A 481 3.99 10.68 9.34
C ASN A 481 3.73 9.18 9.53
N GLU A 482 3.46 8.78 10.77
CA GLU A 482 2.85 7.52 11.12
C GLU A 482 1.36 7.65 10.83
N VAL A 483 0.93 7.14 9.69
CA VAL A 483 -0.50 7.01 9.44
C VAL A 483 -1.01 5.85 10.28
N ILE A 484 -1.33 6.14 11.54
CA ILE A 484 -1.85 5.15 12.49
C ILE A 484 -3.35 4.99 12.25
N ARG A 485 -3.76 3.79 11.91
CA ARG A 485 -5.17 3.38 11.81
C ARG A 485 -5.57 2.55 13.02
N LYS A 486 -6.64 2.95 13.69
CA LYS A 486 -7.27 2.16 14.74
C LYS A 486 -8.13 1.06 14.08
N ILE A 487 -7.90 -0.19 14.49
CA ILE A 487 -8.64 -1.37 14.04
C ILE A 487 -9.29 -2.01 15.27
N ASP A 488 -10.59 -2.24 15.25
CA ASP A 488 -11.29 -3.05 16.25
C ASP A 488 -11.32 -4.50 15.76
N TYR A 489 -10.49 -5.35 16.37
CA TYR A 489 -10.33 -6.76 15.99
C TYR A 489 -11.10 -7.66 16.96
N ARG A 490 -11.91 -8.58 16.42
CA ARG A 490 -12.59 -9.62 17.20
C ARG A 490 -11.77 -10.92 17.16
N VAL A 491 -11.36 -11.39 18.33
CA VAL A 491 -10.59 -12.62 18.50
C VAL A 491 -11.38 -13.82 17.95
N ARG A 492 -10.73 -14.66 17.17
CA ARG A 492 -11.30 -15.86 16.57
C ARG A 492 -10.79 -17.11 17.30
N LYS A 493 -11.51 -18.22 17.17
CA LYS A 493 -11.04 -19.52 17.67
C LYS A 493 -9.66 -19.84 17.06
N GLY A 494 -8.69 -20.15 17.93
CA GLY A 494 -7.30 -20.40 17.53
C GLY A 494 -6.40 -19.19 17.40
N ASP A 495 -6.87 -17.96 17.66
CA ASP A 495 -6.00 -16.80 17.75
C ASP A 495 -5.16 -16.82 19.04
N SER A 496 -3.94 -16.28 18.92
CA SER A 496 -3.09 -15.95 20.05
C SER A 496 -2.55 -14.53 19.91
N LEU A 497 -2.13 -13.90 21.00
CA LEU A 497 -1.51 -12.57 20.95
C LEU A 497 -0.34 -12.51 19.97
N ALA A 498 0.50 -13.57 19.94
CA ALA A 498 1.63 -13.65 19.00
C ALA A 498 1.17 -13.75 17.54
N ARG A 499 0.10 -14.51 17.26
CA ARG A 499 -0.44 -14.67 15.91
C ARG A 499 -1.12 -13.39 15.43
N ILE A 500 -1.86 -12.71 16.31
CA ILE A 500 -2.49 -11.41 16.02
C ILE A 500 -1.40 -10.35 15.83
N ALA A 501 -0.42 -10.28 16.70
CA ALA A 501 0.71 -9.36 16.60
C ALA A 501 1.45 -9.52 15.26
N LYS A 502 1.74 -10.76 14.85
CA LYS A 502 2.38 -11.05 13.56
C LYS A 502 1.50 -10.65 12.37
N ARG A 503 0.18 -10.88 12.45
CA ARG A 503 -0.77 -10.52 11.37
C ARG A 503 -0.82 -9.02 11.12
N PHE A 504 -0.81 -8.22 12.18
CA PHE A 504 -0.91 -6.76 12.10
C PHE A 504 0.45 -6.05 12.19
N GLN A 505 1.55 -6.79 12.19
CA GLN A 505 2.93 -6.29 12.31
C GLN A 505 3.15 -5.33 13.49
N VAL A 506 2.54 -5.66 14.62
CA VAL A 506 2.70 -4.95 15.89
C VAL A 506 3.36 -5.86 16.93
N SER A 507 3.95 -5.29 17.98
CA SER A 507 4.49 -6.12 19.05
C SER A 507 3.39 -6.61 19.99
N VAL A 508 3.56 -7.81 20.58
CA VAL A 508 2.67 -8.35 21.61
C VAL A 508 2.54 -7.37 22.79
N ARG A 509 3.66 -6.72 23.19
CA ARG A 509 3.68 -5.72 24.26
C ARG A 509 2.75 -4.53 23.96
N LYS A 510 2.71 -4.06 22.70
CA LYS A 510 1.79 -3.00 22.27
C LYS A 510 0.33 -3.46 22.33
N LEU A 511 0.01 -4.68 21.87
CA LEU A 511 -1.35 -5.23 21.97
C LEU A 511 -1.83 -5.32 23.42
N VAL A 512 -0.98 -5.80 24.33
CA VAL A 512 -1.26 -5.88 25.76
C VAL A 512 -1.54 -4.50 26.33
N LYS A 513 -0.67 -3.52 26.06
CA LYS A 513 -0.81 -2.14 26.55
C LYS A 513 -2.08 -1.46 26.04
N TRP A 514 -2.40 -1.61 24.75
CA TRP A 514 -3.57 -0.94 24.15
C TRP A 514 -4.90 -1.49 24.64
N ASN A 515 -4.92 -2.74 25.14
CA ASN A 515 -6.14 -3.45 25.52
C ASN A 515 -6.16 -3.81 27.01
N ASN A 516 -5.18 -3.34 27.78
CA ASN A 516 -5.04 -3.65 29.22
C ASN A 516 -5.17 -5.16 29.51
N LEU A 517 -4.45 -6.00 28.71
CA LEU A 517 -4.56 -7.45 28.79
C LEU A 517 -3.64 -8.01 29.86
N ASP A 518 -4.13 -9.01 30.57
CA ASP A 518 -3.33 -9.85 31.45
C ASP A 518 -2.69 -10.99 30.65
N LEU A 519 -1.36 -11.06 30.63
CA LEU A 519 -0.62 -12.12 29.92
C LEU A 519 -0.83 -13.51 30.51
N ALA A 520 -1.28 -13.61 31.78
CA ALA A 520 -1.62 -14.87 32.43
C ALA A 520 -2.97 -15.43 31.95
N ARG A 521 -3.76 -14.64 31.25
CA ARG A 521 -5.09 -15.04 30.77
C ARG A 521 -5.10 -15.28 29.28
N TYR A 522 -5.75 -16.36 28.86
CA TYR A 522 -5.96 -16.65 27.43
C TYR A 522 -6.98 -15.70 26.80
N LEU A 523 -6.72 -15.31 25.53
CA LEU A 523 -7.71 -14.57 24.74
C LEU A 523 -8.97 -15.42 24.53
N GLN A 524 -10.12 -14.81 24.76
CA GLN A 524 -11.40 -15.49 24.53
C GLN A 524 -11.89 -15.25 23.10
N PRO A 525 -12.37 -16.29 22.39
CA PRO A 525 -13.06 -16.08 21.12
C PRO A 525 -14.23 -15.12 21.29
N GLY A 526 -14.31 -14.13 20.40
CA GLY A 526 -15.30 -13.04 20.49
C GLY A 526 -14.83 -11.78 21.23
N GLN A 527 -13.76 -11.83 22.00
CA GLN A 527 -13.16 -10.68 22.66
C GLN A 527 -12.77 -9.61 21.62
N ARG A 528 -13.02 -8.34 21.94
CA ARG A 528 -12.62 -7.22 21.07
C ARG A 528 -11.27 -6.69 21.51
N LEU A 529 -10.40 -6.48 20.53
CA LEU A 529 -9.08 -5.86 20.72
C LEU A 529 -8.97 -4.62 19.85
N THR A 530 -8.52 -3.52 20.45
CA THR A 530 -8.11 -2.33 19.73
C THR A 530 -6.65 -2.51 19.28
N ILE A 531 -6.41 -2.36 17.97
CA ILE A 531 -5.08 -2.48 17.37
C ILE A 531 -4.77 -1.18 16.63
N TYR A 532 -3.64 -0.56 16.92
CA TYR A 532 -3.16 0.60 16.20
C TYR A 532 -2.09 0.14 15.21
N VAL A 533 -2.42 0.19 13.92
CA VAL A 533 -1.53 -0.25 12.84
C VAL A 533 -0.93 0.97 12.18
N ASN A 534 0.40 1.02 12.12
CA ASN A 534 1.08 1.98 11.28
C ASN A 534 1.04 1.48 9.84
N VAL A 535 0.10 2.01 9.04
CA VAL A 535 -0.12 1.55 7.68
C VAL A 535 1.03 1.89 6.72
N VAL A 536 1.97 2.73 7.13
CA VAL A 536 3.19 2.99 6.36
C VAL A 536 4.19 1.84 6.50
N ASN A 537 4.15 1.09 7.62
CA ASN A 537 5.09 0.01 7.93
C ASN A 537 4.49 -1.41 7.83
N THR A 538 3.24 -1.55 7.41
CA THR A 538 2.59 -2.84 7.17
C THR A 538 2.60 -3.18 5.69
#